data_9656d0b8f4e03bed08654026123807c2
#
_entry.id   9656d0b8f4e03bed08654026123807c2
#
_cell.length_a   1.000
_cell.length_b   1.000
_cell.length_c   1.000
_cell.angle_alpha   90.00
_cell.angle_beta   90.00
_cell.angle_gamma   90.00
#
_symmetry.space_group_name_H-M   'P 1'
#
loop_
_entity.id
_entity.type
_entity.pdbx_description
1 polymer ?
#
loop_
_entity_poly.entity_id
_entity_poly.type
_entity_poly.pdbx_seq_one_letter_code
_entity_poly.pdbx_strand_id
1 'polypeptide(L)'
;GCSARGTVDLPQVTSYDYDALLDEQGNPTPKYHAVKKMMATYYPEYPQMDPLVKSTLPEHRLKVTSKTSLFGNLNEIAQVTESLYPQTMEEIDHPLGYLLYETDVEMDAEEERLRIIDARDRVQVYANDQLIATQYQEEIGQDLFLNGKKKTITNLKLLIENMGRVNYGHKLLADTQRKGIRTGVCIDLHFKLDWKQYALDFSQLDRLDFSKEWQKGQPA
;
A
#
# COMPACT_ATOMS: atom_id res chain seq x y z
N GLY A 1 13.45 -5.30 -3.26
CA GLY A 1 13.89 -3.98 -2.84
C GLY A 1 13.10 -2.87 -3.51
N CYS A 2 13.18 -1.65 -2.95
CA CYS A 2 12.50 -0.48 -3.49
C CYS A 2 13.54 0.64 -3.66
N SER A 3 13.65 1.21 -4.84
CA SER A 3 14.61 2.25 -5.19
C SER A 3 13.91 3.51 -5.66
N ALA A 4 14.61 4.64 -5.59
CA ALA A 4 14.15 5.89 -6.19
C ALA A 4 14.14 5.79 -7.72
N ARG A 5 13.12 6.38 -8.35
CA ARG A 5 12.98 6.45 -9.80
C ARG A 5 13.04 7.90 -10.26
N GLY A 6 13.99 8.20 -11.12
CA GLY A 6 14.15 9.52 -11.72
C GLY A 6 14.35 10.64 -10.70
N THR A 7 13.88 11.83 -11.04
CA THR A 7 14.01 13.02 -10.19
C THR A 7 12.93 13.17 -9.12
N VAL A 8 11.88 12.35 -9.17
CA VAL A 8 10.71 12.46 -8.28
C VAL A 8 10.76 11.50 -7.09
N ASP A 9 11.79 10.66 -6.99
CA ASP A 9 12.00 9.69 -5.90
C ASP A 9 10.74 8.84 -5.62
N LEU A 10 10.15 8.29 -6.69
CA LEU A 10 9.01 7.39 -6.59
C LEU A 10 9.48 5.96 -6.26
N PRO A 11 8.71 5.20 -5.49
CA PRO A 11 8.99 3.79 -5.24
C PRO A 11 9.05 3.00 -6.54
N GLN A 12 10.09 2.21 -6.68
CA GLN A 12 10.25 1.28 -7.81
C GLN A 12 10.68 -0.07 -7.26
N VAL A 13 9.88 -1.09 -7.49
CA VAL A 13 10.28 -2.47 -7.19
C VAL A 13 11.36 -2.87 -8.19
N THR A 14 12.53 -3.24 -7.69
CA THR A 14 13.66 -3.63 -8.52
C THR A 14 14.50 -4.70 -7.83
N SER A 15 15.20 -5.49 -8.62
CA SER A 15 16.24 -6.41 -8.19
C SER A 15 17.58 -5.97 -8.80
N TYR A 16 18.66 -6.24 -8.07
CA TYR A 16 20.03 -6.08 -8.55
C TYR A 16 20.70 -7.44 -8.80
N ASP A 17 19.91 -8.50 -8.84
CA ASP A 17 20.40 -9.88 -8.89
C ASP A 17 20.58 -10.39 -10.32
N TYR A 18 20.74 -9.50 -11.31
CA TYR A 18 20.87 -9.84 -12.75
C TYR A 18 21.95 -10.87 -13.06
N ASP A 19 23.03 -10.87 -12.30
CA ASP A 19 24.17 -11.77 -12.45
C ASP A 19 24.81 -12.01 -11.07
N ALA A 20 23.97 -12.12 -10.05
CA ALA A 20 24.40 -12.40 -8.69
C ALA A 20 24.76 -13.88 -8.51
N LEU A 21 25.44 -14.19 -7.41
CA LEU A 21 25.76 -15.56 -7.03
C LEU A 21 24.53 -16.33 -6.59
N LEU A 22 23.56 -15.64 -6.00
CA LEU A 22 22.26 -16.18 -5.60
C LEU A 22 21.15 -15.39 -6.31
N ASP A 23 20.06 -16.06 -6.68
CA ASP A 23 18.85 -15.40 -7.18
C ASP A 23 18.04 -14.73 -6.05
N GLU A 24 16.94 -14.06 -6.36
CA GLU A 24 16.07 -13.36 -5.41
C GLU A 24 15.47 -14.30 -4.35
N GLN A 25 15.39 -15.59 -4.64
CA GLN A 25 14.93 -16.60 -3.69
C GLN A 25 16.08 -17.15 -2.84
N GLY A 26 17.34 -16.77 -3.18
CA GLY A 26 18.54 -17.24 -2.54
C GLY A 26 18.98 -18.62 -3.01
N ASN A 27 18.56 -19.05 -4.20
CA ASN A 27 19.07 -20.26 -4.83
C ASN A 27 20.42 -20.00 -5.50
N PRO A 28 21.36 -20.94 -5.46
CA PRO A 28 22.64 -20.81 -6.11
C PRO A 28 22.49 -20.80 -7.63
N THR A 29 23.14 -19.83 -8.28
CA THR A 29 23.22 -19.73 -9.74
C THR A 29 24.41 -20.51 -10.29
N PRO A 30 24.53 -20.71 -11.62
CA PRO A 30 25.72 -21.27 -12.23
C PRO A 30 27.00 -20.52 -11.85
N LYS A 31 26.91 -19.19 -11.69
CA LYS A 31 28.02 -18.35 -11.26
C LYS A 31 28.48 -18.66 -9.83
N TYR A 32 27.54 -18.94 -8.92
CA TYR A 32 27.85 -19.41 -7.56
C TYR A 32 28.76 -20.65 -7.61
N HIS A 33 28.37 -21.66 -8.38
CA HIS A 33 29.13 -22.91 -8.50
C HIS A 33 30.51 -22.67 -9.10
N ALA A 34 30.64 -21.81 -10.10
CA ALA A 34 31.92 -21.46 -10.72
C ALA A 34 32.83 -20.74 -9.71
N VAL A 35 32.32 -19.78 -8.96
CA VAL A 35 33.09 -19.07 -7.92
C VAL A 35 33.46 -20.01 -6.79
N LYS A 36 32.55 -20.88 -6.33
CA LYS A 36 32.84 -21.88 -5.31
C LYS A 36 34.01 -22.79 -5.72
N LYS A 37 34.01 -23.25 -6.97
CA LYS A 37 35.11 -24.08 -7.51
C LYS A 37 36.42 -23.32 -7.54
N MET A 38 36.41 -22.04 -7.94
CA MET A 38 37.58 -21.17 -7.92
C MET A 38 38.10 -20.99 -6.50
N MET A 39 37.22 -20.68 -5.54
CA MET A 39 37.59 -20.52 -4.14
C MET A 39 38.22 -21.76 -3.54
N ALA A 40 37.69 -22.93 -3.84
CA ALA A 40 38.27 -24.21 -3.40
C ALA A 40 39.70 -24.45 -3.94
N THR A 41 40.01 -23.89 -5.12
CA THR A 41 41.35 -24.02 -5.74
C THR A 41 42.37 -23.05 -5.11
N TYR A 42 41.99 -21.80 -4.92
CA TYR A 42 42.93 -20.75 -4.49
C TYR A 42 42.96 -20.49 -2.98
N TYR A 43 41.87 -20.92 -2.29
CA TYR A 43 41.71 -20.71 -0.83
C TYR A 43 41.17 -21.99 -0.17
N PRO A 44 41.93 -23.11 -0.24
CA PRO A 44 41.47 -24.41 0.26
C PRO A 44 41.29 -24.45 1.78
N GLU A 45 41.85 -23.50 2.50
CA GLU A 45 41.71 -23.32 3.97
C GLU A 45 40.34 -22.87 4.42
N TYR A 46 39.52 -22.28 3.52
CA TYR A 46 38.17 -21.86 3.86
C TYR A 46 37.17 -23.02 3.74
N PRO A 47 36.23 -23.14 4.69
CA PRO A 47 35.22 -24.19 4.64
C PRO A 47 34.37 -24.09 3.37
N GLN A 48 34.25 -25.18 2.63
CA GLN A 48 33.42 -25.28 1.46
C GLN A 48 32.01 -25.70 1.90
N MET A 49 31.18 -24.71 2.23
CA MET A 49 29.79 -24.97 2.62
C MET A 49 28.91 -25.19 1.39
N ASP A 50 28.00 -26.14 1.49
CA ASP A 50 26.93 -26.29 0.49
C ASP A 50 25.81 -25.29 0.78
N PRO A 51 25.19 -24.75 -0.28
CA PRO A 51 24.05 -23.87 -0.11
C PRO A 51 22.90 -24.62 0.57
N LEU A 52 22.17 -23.91 1.41
CA LEU A 52 20.96 -24.45 2.04
C LEU A 52 19.95 -24.82 0.94
N VAL A 53 19.50 -26.07 0.95
CA VAL A 53 18.39 -26.48 0.11
C VAL A 53 17.12 -25.86 0.70
N LYS A 54 16.48 -24.97 -0.05
CA LYS A 54 15.21 -24.39 0.34
C LYS A 54 14.08 -25.32 -0.07
N SER A 55 13.19 -25.63 0.87
CA SER A 55 11.95 -26.28 0.52
C SER A 55 11.02 -25.30 -0.17
N THR A 56 10.50 -25.66 -1.32
CA THR A 56 9.46 -24.94 -2.03
C THR A 56 8.12 -25.63 -1.82
N LEU A 57 7.05 -24.83 -1.73
CA LEU A 57 5.71 -25.41 -1.77
C LEU A 57 5.45 -25.96 -3.18
N PRO A 58 4.91 -27.18 -3.30
CA PRO A 58 4.49 -27.70 -4.60
C PRO A 58 3.37 -26.82 -5.17
N GLU A 59 3.18 -26.89 -6.50
CA GLU A 59 2.07 -26.19 -7.14
C GLU A 59 0.73 -26.67 -6.57
N HIS A 60 -0.06 -25.73 -6.06
CA HIS A 60 -1.39 -26.00 -5.52
C HIS A 60 -2.43 -25.14 -6.22
N ARG A 61 -3.54 -25.75 -6.61
CA ARG A 61 -4.74 -25.01 -7.01
C ARG A 61 -5.63 -24.82 -5.79
N LEU A 62 -5.71 -23.58 -5.34
CA LEU A 62 -6.57 -23.21 -4.22
C LEU A 62 -7.92 -22.71 -4.73
N LYS A 63 -8.98 -23.12 -4.06
CA LYS A 63 -10.33 -22.59 -4.28
C LYS A 63 -10.65 -21.67 -3.13
N VAL A 64 -10.96 -20.41 -3.42
CA VAL A 64 -11.49 -19.48 -2.42
C VAL A 64 -12.86 -20.01 -1.98
N THR A 65 -13.02 -20.30 -0.69
CA THR A 65 -14.24 -20.86 -0.11
C THR A 65 -15.11 -19.85 0.60
N SER A 66 -14.51 -18.77 1.08
CA SER A 66 -15.21 -17.68 1.76
C SER A 66 -14.47 -16.35 1.54
N LYS A 67 -15.20 -15.27 1.65
CA LYS A 67 -14.69 -13.90 1.65
C LYS A 67 -15.54 -13.05 2.59
N THR A 68 -14.96 -11.97 3.09
CA THR A 68 -15.66 -11.05 3.97
C THR A 68 -15.34 -9.60 3.58
N SER A 69 -16.17 -8.65 4.00
CA SER A 69 -15.96 -7.23 3.72
C SER A 69 -14.85 -6.66 4.59
N LEU A 70 -13.85 -6.01 3.99
CA LEU A 70 -12.85 -5.22 4.72
C LEU A 70 -13.53 -4.13 5.55
N PHE A 71 -14.45 -3.38 4.95
CA PHE A 71 -15.14 -2.29 5.64
C PHE A 71 -16.02 -2.77 6.80
N GLY A 72 -16.59 -3.98 6.67
CA GLY A 72 -17.34 -4.62 7.76
C GLY A 72 -16.47 -5.07 8.93
N ASN A 73 -15.16 -5.22 8.72
CA ASN A 73 -14.21 -5.75 9.71
C ASN A 73 -13.25 -4.69 10.27
N LEU A 74 -13.44 -3.41 10.00
CA LEU A 74 -12.51 -2.37 10.45
C LEU A 74 -12.28 -2.37 11.96
N ASN A 75 -13.32 -2.61 12.75
CA ASN A 75 -13.23 -2.66 14.22
C ASN A 75 -12.39 -3.84 14.74
N GLU A 76 -12.21 -4.87 13.93
CA GLU A 76 -11.48 -6.09 14.32
C GLU A 76 -9.97 -5.97 14.04
N ILE A 77 -9.61 -5.23 12.96
CA ILE A 77 -8.25 -5.23 12.44
C ILE A 77 -7.64 -3.83 12.34
N ALA A 78 -8.31 -2.78 12.81
CA ALA A 78 -7.77 -1.43 12.69
C ALA A 78 -7.73 -0.69 14.03
N GLN A 79 -6.69 0.15 14.18
CA GLN A 79 -6.66 1.19 15.19
C GLN A 79 -7.24 2.47 14.58
N VAL A 80 -8.16 3.11 15.31
CA VAL A 80 -8.85 4.31 14.82
C VAL A 80 -8.26 5.55 15.45
N THR A 81 -7.97 6.54 14.63
CA THR A 81 -7.57 7.91 15.03
C THR A 81 -8.51 8.91 14.38
N GLU A 82 -8.92 9.93 15.10
CA GLU A 82 -9.74 11.03 14.60
C GLU A 82 -8.92 12.31 14.59
N SER A 83 -9.02 13.10 13.53
CA SER A 83 -8.31 14.37 13.38
C SER A 83 -9.04 15.32 12.43
N LEU A 84 -8.78 16.61 12.60
CA LEU A 84 -9.37 17.65 11.73
C LEU A 84 -8.86 17.51 10.29
N TYR A 85 -7.57 17.24 10.11
CA TYR A 85 -6.92 17.01 8.82
C TYR A 85 -6.43 15.57 8.72
N PRO A 86 -6.38 14.98 7.51
CA PRO A 86 -5.77 13.66 7.36
C PRO A 86 -4.31 13.71 7.83
N GLN A 87 -3.89 12.66 8.53
CA GLN A 87 -2.53 12.47 9.01
C GLN A 87 -1.81 11.43 8.16
N THR A 88 -0.50 11.57 8.04
CA THR A 88 0.34 10.59 7.35
C THR A 88 0.47 9.31 8.16
N MET A 89 0.93 8.23 7.52
CA MET A 89 1.22 6.96 8.20
C MET A 89 2.30 7.14 9.28
N GLU A 90 3.25 8.04 9.07
CA GLU A 90 4.31 8.36 10.03
C GLU A 90 3.77 9.09 11.26
N GLU A 91 2.79 9.98 11.08
CA GLU A 91 2.21 10.76 12.19
C GLU A 91 1.36 9.91 13.13
N ILE A 92 0.78 8.82 12.62
CA ILE A 92 -0.02 7.89 13.42
C ILE A 92 0.75 6.61 13.82
N ASP A 93 2.07 6.59 13.61
CA ASP A 93 2.96 5.44 13.90
C ASP A 93 2.52 4.12 13.24
N HIS A 94 2.04 4.22 11.99
CA HIS A 94 1.63 3.07 11.17
C HIS A 94 2.43 3.03 9.85
N PRO A 95 3.71 2.66 9.87
CA PRO A 95 4.63 2.92 8.75
C PRO A 95 4.50 1.94 7.58
N LEU A 96 3.65 0.92 7.66
CA LEU A 96 3.55 -0.17 6.67
C LEU A 96 2.09 -0.46 6.30
N GLY A 97 1.90 -1.07 5.13
CA GLY A 97 0.60 -1.61 4.71
C GLY A 97 -0.40 -0.56 4.25
N TYR A 98 -1.56 -0.55 4.85
CA TYR A 98 -2.71 0.21 4.40
C TYR A 98 -3.25 1.14 5.49
N LEU A 99 -3.68 2.32 5.06
CA LEU A 99 -4.38 3.29 5.88
C LEU A 99 -5.68 3.70 5.18
N LEU A 100 -6.80 3.51 5.86
CA LEU A 100 -8.11 3.95 5.36
C LEU A 100 -8.47 5.28 6.02
N TYR A 101 -8.81 6.26 5.20
CA TYR A 101 -9.40 7.54 5.63
C TYR A 101 -10.89 7.53 5.32
N GLU A 102 -11.69 8.01 6.25
CA GLU A 102 -13.14 8.10 6.10
C GLU A 102 -13.66 9.46 6.55
N THR A 103 -14.57 10.01 5.78
CA THR A 103 -15.30 11.24 6.12
C THR A 103 -16.66 11.26 5.42
N ASP A 104 -17.55 12.09 5.90
CA ASP A 104 -18.84 12.36 5.27
C ASP A 104 -18.80 13.69 4.52
N VAL A 105 -19.24 13.67 3.27
CA VAL A 105 -19.34 14.83 2.39
C VAL A 105 -20.81 15.18 2.21
N GLU A 106 -21.22 16.38 2.63
CA GLU A 106 -22.52 16.94 2.26
C GLU A 106 -22.45 17.48 0.83
N MET A 107 -23.26 16.93 -0.04
CA MET A 107 -23.29 17.28 -1.46
C MET A 107 -24.01 18.61 -1.67
N ASP A 108 -23.32 19.64 -2.12
CA ASP A 108 -23.88 20.93 -2.48
C ASP A 108 -24.42 20.96 -3.94
N ALA A 109 -23.92 20.04 -4.76
CA ALA A 109 -24.33 19.84 -6.15
C ALA A 109 -24.60 18.35 -6.44
N GLU A 110 -25.06 18.01 -7.65
CA GLU A 110 -25.20 16.62 -8.10
C GLU A 110 -23.87 15.99 -8.47
N GLU A 111 -22.90 16.83 -8.80
CA GLU A 111 -21.50 16.45 -9.07
C GLU A 111 -20.59 17.44 -8.38
N GLU A 112 -19.62 16.94 -7.62
CA GLU A 112 -18.58 17.73 -6.97
C GLU A 112 -17.19 17.19 -7.30
N ARG A 113 -16.27 18.11 -7.53
CA ARG A 113 -14.89 17.75 -7.84
C ARG A 113 -14.15 17.35 -6.57
N LEU A 114 -13.60 16.15 -6.59
CA LEU A 114 -12.71 15.63 -5.57
C LEU A 114 -11.26 15.66 -6.06
N ARG A 115 -10.35 16.19 -5.25
CA ARG A 115 -8.91 16.15 -5.50
C ARG A 115 -8.16 15.75 -4.25
N ILE A 116 -7.35 14.70 -4.35
CA ILE A 116 -6.45 14.24 -3.29
C ILE A 116 -5.10 14.91 -3.53
N ILE A 117 -4.63 15.71 -2.57
CA ILE A 117 -3.41 16.48 -2.72
C ILE A 117 -2.27 15.80 -1.96
N ASP A 118 -1.26 15.40 -2.72
CA ASP A 118 0.01 14.96 -2.18
C ASP A 118 -0.12 13.71 -1.28
N ALA A 119 -0.63 12.64 -1.86
CA ALA A 119 -0.71 11.33 -1.22
C ALA A 119 0.25 10.33 -1.87
N ARG A 120 0.56 9.26 -1.15
CA ARG A 120 1.45 8.17 -1.58
C ARG A 120 0.99 6.85 -1.00
N ASP A 121 1.05 5.73 -1.79
CA ASP A 121 1.55 5.64 -3.19
C ASP A 121 0.40 5.33 -4.14
N ARG A 122 -0.59 4.52 -3.68
CA ARG A 122 -1.79 4.14 -4.42
C ARG A 122 -3.02 4.44 -3.57
N VAL A 123 -4.02 5.04 -4.17
CA VAL A 123 -5.30 5.34 -3.51
C VAL A 123 -6.46 4.69 -4.26
N GLN A 124 -7.30 4.00 -3.53
CA GLN A 124 -8.62 3.58 -3.99
C GLN A 124 -9.68 4.46 -3.33
N VAL A 125 -10.54 5.03 -4.15
CA VAL A 125 -11.57 5.99 -3.75
C VAL A 125 -12.94 5.31 -3.80
N TYR A 126 -13.65 5.35 -2.68
CA TYR A 126 -14.97 4.77 -2.54
C TYR A 126 -15.98 5.85 -2.14
N ALA A 127 -17.11 5.88 -2.82
CA ALA A 127 -18.28 6.67 -2.45
C ALA A 127 -19.41 5.73 -2.04
N ASN A 128 -19.91 5.87 -0.82
CA ASN A 128 -20.92 4.97 -0.25
C ASN A 128 -20.55 3.48 -0.45
N ASP A 129 -19.31 3.15 -0.11
CA ASP A 129 -18.68 1.83 -0.21
C ASP A 129 -18.53 1.28 -1.64
N GLN A 130 -18.78 2.07 -2.67
CA GLN A 130 -18.56 1.67 -4.06
C GLN A 130 -17.27 2.29 -4.59
N LEU A 131 -16.40 1.46 -5.18
CA LEU A 131 -15.18 1.93 -5.84
C LEU A 131 -15.52 2.82 -7.03
N ILE A 132 -15.04 4.05 -7.00
CA ILE A 132 -15.24 5.03 -8.09
C ILE A 132 -13.95 5.33 -8.85
N ALA A 133 -12.78 5.20 -8.20
CA ALA A 133 -11.49 5.43 -8.85
C ALA A 133 -10.34 4.69 -8.15
N THR A 134 -9.28 4.47 -8.89
CA THR A 134 -7.96 4.10 -8.36
C THR A 134 -6.93 5.00 -9.04
N GLN A 135 -6.08 5.64 -8.23
CA GLN A 135 -4.98 6.47 -8.71
C GLN A 135 -3.65 5.96 -8.16
N TYR A 136 -2.63 5.97 -9.00
CA TYR A 136 -1.27 5.61 -8.63
C TYR A 136 -0.36 6.82 -8.70
N GLN A 137 0.50 6.99 -7.73
CA GLN A 137 1.64 7.91 -7.74
C GLN A 137 1.38 9.24 -8.48
N GLU A 138 1.77 9.33 -9.75
CA GLU A 138 1.67 10.53 -10.59
C GLU A 138 0.23 10.88 -11.01
N GLU A 139 -0.70 9.93 -10.91
CA GLU A 139 -2.13 10.18 -11.16
C GLU A 139 -2.80 10.85 -9.97
N ILE A 140 -2.25 10.67 -8.75
CA ILE A 140 -2.79 11.30 -7.54
C ILE A 140 -2.67 12.81 -7.66
N GLY A 141 -3.81 13.49 -7.47
CA GLY A 141 -3.94 14.93 -7.68
C GLY A 141 -4.71 15.30 -8.94
N GLN A 142 -4.98 14.34 -9.83
CA GLN A 142 -5.95 14.54 -10.91
C GLN A 142 -7.37 14.64 -10.35
N ASP A 143 -8.22 15.39 -11.05
CA ASP A 143 -9.60 15.57 -10.67
C ASP A 143 -10.39 14.27 -10.77
N LEU A 144 -11.15 13.98 -9.73
CA LEU A 144 -12.17 12.96 -9.67
C LEU A 144 -13.52 13.64 -9.41
N PHE A 145 -14.62 12.91 -9.60
CA PHE A 145 -15.95 13.46 -9.41
C PHE A 145 -16.78 12.57 -8.51
N LEU A 146 -17.32 13.17 -7.45
CA LEU A 146 -18.33 12.57 -6.60
C LEU A 146 -19.71 12.87 -7.18
N ASN A 147 -20.49 11.83 -7.42
CA ASN A 147 -21.85 11.96 -7.91
C ASN A 147 -22.83 11.61 -6.79
N GLY A 148 -23.81 12.46 -6.57
CA GLY A 148 -24.81 12.29 -5.52
C GLY A 148 -26.03 13.16 -5.75
N LYS A 149 -26.92 13.19 -4.78
CA LYS A 149 -28.05 14.12 -4.79
C LYS A 149 -27.71 15.31 -3.92
N LYS A 150 -28.05 16.50 -4.38
CA LYS A 150 -27.89 17.72 -3.62
C LYS A 150 -28.55 17.60 -2.23
N LYS A 151 -27.85 18.08 -1.20
CA LYS A 151 -28.23 18.00 0.23
C LYS A 151 -28.34 16.57 0.78
N THR A 152 -27.62 15.62 0.18
CA THR A 152 -27.43 14.30 0.78
C THR A 152 -26.00 14.13 1.27
N ILE A 153 -25.81 13.20 2.18
CA ILE A 153 -24.48 12.82 2.66
C ILE A 153 -23.93 11.70 1.80
N THR A 154 -22.71 11.86 1.32
CA THR A 154 -21.92 10.81 0.67
C THR A 154 -20.80 10.43 1.61
N ASN A 155 -20.77 9.17 2.03
CA ASN A 155 -19.64 8.64 2.79
C ASN A 155 -18.45 8.42 1.83
N LEU A 156 -17.35 9.12 2.09
CA LEU A 156 -16.12 9.05 1.31
C LEU A 156 -15.08 8.23 2.07
N LYS A 157 -14.55 7.20 1.42
CA LYS A 157 -13.45 6.40 1.92
C LYS A 157 -12.28 6.43 0.94
N LEU A 158 -11.07 6.62 1.46
CA LEU A 158 -9.82 6.63 0.70
C LEU A 158 -8.89 5.56 1.30
N LEU A 159 -8.75 4.43 0.59
CA LEU A 159 -7.83 3.37 1.01
C LEU A 159 -6.47 3.61 0.37
N ILE A 160 -5.51 3.99 1.19
CA ILE A 160 -4.13 4.26 0.77
C ILE A 160 -3.26 3.03 1.02
N GLU A 161 -2.50 2.66 0.00
CA GLU A 161 -1.50 1.61 0.06
C GLU A 161 -0.10 2.21 0.04
N ASN A 162 0.72 1.80 0.99
CA ASN A 162 2.16 2.03 0.98
C ASN A 162 2.82 0.94 0.12
N MET A 163 3.22 1.29 -1.10
CA MET A 163 3.84 0.37 -2.06
C MET A 163 5.34 0.16 -1.83
N GLY A 164 5.85 0.63 -0.70
CA GLY A 164 7.25 0.53 -0.33
C GLY A 164 7.94 1.89 -0.24
N ARG A 165 9.07 1.90 0.44
CA ARG A 165 9.86 3.11 0.68
C ARG A 165 11.12 3.08 -0.15
N VAL A 166 11.53 4.24 -0.66
CA VAL A 166 12.82 4.36 -1.32
C VAL A 166 13.94 4.06 -0.31
N ASN A 167 14.95 3.32 -0.75
CA ASN A 167 16.10 2.93 0.06
C ASN A 167 17.36 3.74 -0.27
N TYR A 168 17.26 4.66 -1.24
CA TYR A 168 18.38 5.36 -1.82
C TYR A 168 17.91 6.68 -2.46
N GLY A 169 18.73 7.70 -2.39
CA GLY A 169 18.47 9.00 -3.01
C GLY A 169 18.56 10.16 -2.01
N HIS A 170 18.70 11.38 -2.54
CA HIS A 170 18.89 12.59 -1.73
C HIS A 170 17.64 13.01 -0.94
N LYS A 171 16.47 12.49 -1.30
CA LYS A 171 15.21 12.76 -0.61
C LYS A 171 14.76 11.64 0.33
N LEU A 172 15.65 10.70 0.66
CA LEU A 172 15.32 9.51 1.45
C LEU A 172 14.53 9.82 2.74
N LEU A 173 14.88 10.88 3.43
CA LEU A 173 14.24 11.32 4.68
C LEU A 173 13.39 12.59 4.52
N ALA A 174 13.12 13.00 3.30
CA ALA A 174 12.30 14.19 3.06
C ALA A 174 10.83 13.96 3.43
N ASP A 175 10.16 15.00 3.90
CA ASP A 175 8.72 14.97 4.18
C ASP A 175 7.89 14.53 2.99
N THR A 176 8.36 14.82 1.77
CA THR A 176 7.75 14.36 0.52
C THR A 176 7.73 12.84 0.36
N GLN A 177 8.44 12.07 1.18
CA GLN A 177 8.45 10.61 1.18
C GLN A 177 7.49 9.98 2.19
N ARG A 178 6.82 10.80 3.02
CA ARG A 178 5.78 10.31 3.94
C ARG A 178 4.65 9.65 3.18
N LYS A 179 4.10 8.60 3.77
CA LYS A 179 3.00 7.80 3.20
C LYS A 179 1.65 8.23 3.75
N GLY A 180 0.59 7.88 3.02
CA GLY A 180 -0.74 8.41 3.34
C GLY A 180 -1.00 9.75 2.65
N ILE A 181 -1.92 10.54 3.17
CA ILE A 181 -2.27 11.87 2.67
C ILE A 181 -1.47 12.91 3.45
N ARG A 182 -0.59 13.64 2.79
CA ARG A 182 0.30 14.60 3.43
C ARG A 182 -0.27 16.02 3.49
N THR A 183 -0.95 16.45 2.44
CA THR A 183 -1.49 17.82 2.37
C THR A 183 -2.97 17.87 2.67
N GLY A 184 -3.79 17.06 2.01
CA GLY A 184 -5.22 17.03 2.28
C GLY A 184 -6.07 16.58 1.09
N VAL A 185 -7.37 16.74 1.26
CA VAL A 185 -8.38 16.41 0.25
C VAL A 185 -9.26 17.63 0.06
N CYS A 186 -9.45 18.03 -1.19
CA CYS A 186 -10.36 19.12 -1.56
C CYS A 186 -11.64 18.57 -2.17
N ILE A 187 -12.76 19.11 -1.72
CA ILE A 187 -14.03 19.04 -2.41
C ILE A 187 -14.27 20.40 -3.03
N ASP A 188 -14.33 20.46 -4.35
CA ASP A 188 -14.28 21.68 -5.16
C ASP A 188 -13.07 22.56 -4.80
N LEU A 189 -13.28 23.66 -4.06
CA LEU A 189 -12.23 24.62 -3.67
C LEU A 189 -11.89 24.58 -2.18
N HIS A 190 -12.52 23.70 -1.41
CA HIS A 190 -12.42 23.68 0.05
C HIS A 190 -11.75 22.39 0.54
N PHE A 191 -10.84 22.51 1.51
CA PHE A 191 -10.31 21.35 2.20
C PHE A 191 -11.42 20.66 2.99
N LYS A 192 -11.51 19.35 2.81
CA LYS A 192 -12.38 18.51 3.62
C LYS A 192 -11.74 18.26 4.97
N LEU A 193 -12.53 18.52 6.01
CA LEU A 193 -12.14 18.38 7.42
C LEU A 193 -12.86 17.18 8.05
N ASP A 194 -12.46 16.85 9.28
CA ASP A 194 -13.05 15.80 10.12
C ASP A 194 -12.90 14.40 9.52
N TRP A 195 -11.75 13.80 9.81
CA TRP A 195 -11.36 12.51 9.30
C TRP A 195 -11.27 11.45 10.39
N LYS A 196 -11.81 10.26 10.11
CA LYS A 196 -11.48 9.02 10.80
C LYS A 196 -10.42 8.29 9.98
N GLN A 197 -9.43 7.76 10.67
CA GLN A 197 -8.30 7.08 10.05
C GLN A 197 -8.14 5.71 10.70
N TYR A 198 -8.15 4.68 9.87
CA TYR A 198 -8.07 3.28 10.29
C TYR A 198 -6.74 2.71 9.84
N ALA A 199 -5.82 2.55 10.78
CA ALA A 199 -4.54 1.88 10.56
C ALA A 199 -4.76 0.35 10.53
N LEU A 200 -4.71 -0.25 9.34
CA LEU A 200 -5.05 -1.67 9.14
C LEU A 200 -3.90 -2.58 9.57
N ASP A 201 -4.14 -3.40 10.58
CA ASP A 201 -3.17 -4.38 11.09
C ASP A 201 -3.52 -5.79 10.59
N PHE A 202 -2.92 -6.20 9.49
CA PHE A 202 -3.11 -7.53 8.93
C PHE A 202 -2.43 -8.66 9.70
N SER A 203 -1.74 -8.38 10.80
CA SER A 203 -1.34 -9.41 11.74
C SER A 203 -2.53 -9.99 12.55
N GLN A 204 -3.69 -9.32 12.52
CA GLN A 204 -4.92 -9.66 13.22
C GLN A 204 -5.97 -10.35 12.32
N LEU A 205 -5.56 -10.96 11.20
CA LEU A 205 -6.49 -11.59 10.25
C LEU A 205 -7.31 -12.74 10.85
N ASP A 206 -6.84 -13.35 11.94
CA ASP A 206 -7.57 -14.36 12.71
C ASP A 206 -8.82 -13.82 13.41
N ARG A 207 -8.94 -12.50 13.55
CA ARG A 207 -10.11 -11.82 14.13
C ARG A 207 -11.20 -11.51 13.12
N LEU A 208 -10.98 -11.76 11.82
CA LEU A 208 -11.95 -11.43 10.79
C LEU A 208 -13.27 -12.17 11.00
N ASP A 209 -14.36 -11.43 11.01
CA ASP A 209 -15.71 -11.94 11.03
C ASP A 209 -16.21 -12.23 9.62
N PHE A 210 -16.23 -13.49 9.21
CA PHE A 210 -16.70 -13.94 7.91
C PHE A 210 -18.22 -13.92 7.76
N SER A 211 -18.97 -13.52 8.78
CA SER A 211 -20.41 -13.23 8.66
C SER A 211 -20.69 -11.85 8.05
N LYS A 212 -19.67 -10.97 7.99
CA LYS A 212 -19.77 -9.65 7.36
C LYS A 212 -19.85 -9.78 5.85
N GLU A 213 -21.03 -9.52 5.30
CA GLU A 213 -21.31 -9.75 3.89
C GLU A 213 -20.48 -8.81 3.00
N TRP A 214 -19.79 -9.41 2.04
CA TRP A 214 -19.07 -8.65 1.01
C TRP A 214 -20.02 -8.25 -0.11
N GLN A 215 -19.97 -6.99 -0.50
CA GLN A 215 -20.71 -6.47 -1.64
C GLN A 215 -19.78 -6.17 -2.81
N LYS A 216 -20.28 -6.35 -4.03
CA LYS A 216 -19.52 -6.02 -5.24
C LYS A 216 -19.13 -4.54 -5.25
N GLY A 217 -17.85 -4.27 -5.49
CA GLY A 217 -17.28 -2.90 -5.47
C GLY A 217 -16.57 -2.54 -4.18
N GLN A 218 -16.70 -3.36 -3.11
CA GLN A 218 -15.95 -3.21 -1.88
C GLN A 218 -14.65 -4.02 -1.92
N PRO A 219 -13.64 -3.64 -1.14
CA PRO A 219 -12.47 -4.49 -0.90
C PRO A 219 -12.87 -5.71 -0.05
N ALA A 220 -12.28 -6.85 -0.37
CA ALA A 220 -12.49 -8.12 0.35
C ALA A 220 -11.20 -8.60 1.00
#